data_66bafe0a9788e66197c0eaa958c97b58
#
_entry.id   66bafe0a9788e66197c0eaa958c97b58
#
_cell.length_a   1.000
_cell.length_b   1.000
_cell.length_c   1.000
_cell.angle_alpha   90.00
_cell.angle_beta   90.00
_cell.angle_gamma   90.00
#
_symmetry.space_group_name_H-M   'P 1'
#
loop_
_entity.id
_entity.type
_entity.pdbx_description
1 polymer ?
#
loop_
_entity_poly.entity_id
_entity_poly.type
_entity_poly.pdbx_seq_one_letter_code
_entity_poly.pdbx_strand_id
1 'polypeptide(L)'
;VSLTEHKITVNSLEWFYREATPIGRSDLLPVVLLHGIVSQSYSWRHILPALANQGTRAIAPDWIGYGFSATPEKRDFAYTPEAFIAALEEFIKALELERFSLVVQGFLGSVGLQYALRNPKKIANLAILNTPISTTAKLPWKIKQMGLPLAGEMMTQDPLLVDRTLEGGSRYRIEDKDLDVYRRPYLKSSAPGRGLLATIRNLQLDSAMTEIASGFQQWQQPILIQWGMIDPWLPVEIAENFTNSVSNAELVKLNNVGHYPQEHYHETILEDLLPFLRRAESK
;
A
#
# COMPACT_ATOMS: atom_id res chain seq x y z
N VAL A 1 16.91 -16.57 2.70
CA VAL A 1 15.63 -16.07 3.27
C VAL A 1 14.49 -16.58 2.40
N SER A 2 13.46 -17.16 3.00
CA SER A 2 12.27 -17.62 2.30
C SER A 2 11.12 -16.62 2.48
N LEU A 3 10.43 -16.31 1.40
CA LEU A 3 9.14 -15.64 1.43
C LEU A 3 8.08 -16.67 1.79
N THR A 4 7.31 -16.42 2.85
CA THR A 4 6.26 -17.31 3.36
C THR A 4 4.89 -16.65 3.27
N GLU A 5 3.85 -17.46 3.07
CA GLU A 5 2.47 -17.04 3.00
C GLU A 5 1.74 -17.50 4.27
N HIS A 6 0.98 -16.60 4.85
CA HIS A 6 0.29 -16.82 6.13
C HIS A 6 -1.17 -16.39 6.05
N LYS A 7 -1.97 -17.00 6.93
CA LYS A 7 -3.34 -16.57 7.20
C LYS A 7 -3.53 -16.43 8.70
N ILE A 8 -4.23 -15.37 9.10
CA ILE A 8 -4.61 -15.14 10.50
C ILE A 8 -6.03 -14.58 10.54
N THR A 9 -6.84 -15.09 11.44
CA THR A 9 -8.20 -14.58 11.66
C THR A 9 -8.19 -13.62 12.84
N VAL A 10 -8.58 -12.38 12.58
CA VAL A 10 -8.66 -11.32 13.58
C VAL A 10 -10.06 -10.71 13.53
N ASN A 11 -10.78 -10.73 14.64
CA ASN A 11 -12.16 -10.23 14.74
C ASN A 11 -13.08 -10.72 13.60
N SER A 12 -13.03 -12.03 13.32
CA SER A 12 -13.81 -12.72 12.26
C SER A 12 -13.39 -12.37 10.82
N LEU A 13 -12.34 -11.57 10.62
CA LEU A 13 -11.77 -11.27 9.32
C LEU A 13 -10.50 -12.11 9.10
N GLU A 14 -10.48 -12.93 8.05
CA GLU A 14 -9.28 -13.65 7.65
C GLU A 14 -8.38 -12.72 6.85
N TRP A 15 -7.19 -12.45 7.38
CA TRP A 15 -6.11 -11.76 6.70
C TRP A 15 -5.17 -12.76 6.05
N PHE A 16 -4.82 -12.53 4.81
CA PHE A 16 -3.68 -13.14 4.15
C PHE A 16 -2.52 -12.15 4.16
N TYR A 17 -1.30 -12.62 4.42
CA TYR A 17 -0.11 -11.79 4.32
C TYR A 17 1.10 -12.60 3.89
N ARG A 18 2.03 -11.91 3.24
CA ARG A 18 3.35 -12.42 2.91
C ARG A 18 4.36 -11.88 3.91
N GLU A 19 5.27 -12.74 4.32
CA GLU A 19 6.29 -12.41 5.30
C GLU A 19 7.65 -12.96 4.87
N ALA A 20 8.69 -12.16 5.08
CA ALA A 20 10.06 -12.60 5.00
C ALA A 20 10.77 -12.30 6.33
N THR A 21 11.36 -13.34 6.93
CA THR A 21 12.07 -13.24 8.19
C THR A 21 13.58 -13.39 7.98
N PRO A 22 14.42 -12.64 8.72
CA PRO A 22 15.86 -12.78 8.67
C PRO A 22 16.30 -14.15 9.20
N ILE A 23 17.48 -14.59 8.77
CA ILE A 23 18.13 -15.78 9.34
C ILE A 23 18.81 -15.36 10.64
N GLY A 24 18.41 -15.99 11.75
CA GLY A 24 18.92 -15.66 13.08
C GLY A 24 18.16 -14.53 13.77
N ARG A 25 18.69 -14.14 14.95
CA ARG A 25 18.09 -13.06 15.73
C ARG A 25 18.44 -11.70 15.13
N SER A 26 17.47 -10.81 15.05
CA SER A 26 17.65 -9.43 14.64
C SER A 26 16.97 -8.50 15.62
N ASP A 27 17.64 -7.41 15.95
CA ASP A 27 17.12 -6.33 16.80
C ASP A 27 16.53 -5.17 15.96
N LEU A 28 16.52 -5.33 14.61
CA LEU A 28 15.97 -4.33 13.69
C LEU A 28 14.44 -4.29 13.78
N LEU A 29 13.88 -3.09 13.69
CA LEU A 29 12.44 -2.91 13.70
C LEU A 29 11.77 -3.57 12.47
N PRO A 30 10.61 -4.22 12.65
CA PRO A 30 9.87 -4.77 11.54
C PRO A 30 9.40 -3.70 10.56
N VAL A 31 9.15 -4.10 9.31
CA VAL A 31 8.59 -3.24 8.26
C VAL A 31 7.26 -3.81 7.81
N VAL A 32 6.22 -2.98 7.80
CA VAL A 32 4.90 -3.29 7.24
C VAL A 32 4.74 -2.57 5.91
N LEU A 33 4.40 -3.31 4.85
CA LEU A 33 4.27 -2.78 3.48
C LEU A 33 2.83 -2.93 3.00
N LEU A 34 2.16 -1.79 2.75
CA LEU A 34 0.76 -1.72 2.38
C LEU A 34 0.61 -1.40 0.89
N HIS A 35 -0.11 -2.25 0.16
CA HIS A 35 -0.34 -2.12 -1.27
C HIS A 35 -1.48 -1.15 -1.61
N GLY A 36 -1.53 -0.70 -2.86
CA GLY A 36 -2.57 0.17 -3.41
C GLY A 36 -3.78 -0.57 -4.01
N ILE A 37 -4.69 0.21 -4.60
CA ILE A 37 -5.88 -0.30 -5.30
C ILE A 37 -5.48 -1.21 -6.46
N VAL A 38 -6.25 -2.28 -6.67
CA VAL A 38 -6.10 -3.38 -7.65
C VAL A 38 -4.87 -4.25 -7.41
N SER A 39 -3.96 -3.85 -6.52
CA SER A 39 -2.78 -4.60 -6.16
C SER A 39 -3.03 -5.55 -4.98
N GLN A 40 -2.01 -6.23 -4.52
CA GLN A 40 -1.99 -7.11 -3.34
C GLN A 40 -0.56 -7.25 -2.82
N SER A 41 -0.36 -7.95 -1.72
CA SER A 41 0.96 -8.16 -1.10
C SER A 41 2.02 -8.74 -2.06
N TYR A 42 1.61 -9.39 -3.14
CA TYR A 42 2.50 -9.93 -4.16
C TYR A 42 3.36 -8.84 -4.85
N SER A 43 2.89 -7.61 -4.86
CA SER A 43 3.65 -6.48 -5.41
C SER A 43 4.98 -6.24 -4.67
N TRP A 44 5.10 -6.73 -3.44
CA TRP A 44 6.28 -6.61 -2.60
C TRP A 44 7.21 -7.83 -2.65
N ARG A 45 6.95 -8.80 -3.56
CA ARG A 45 7.67 -10.10 -3.66
C ARG A 45 9.19 -9.99 -3.77
N HIS A 46 9.70 -8.91 -4.32
CA HIS A 46 11.15 -8.65 -4.46
C HIS A 46 11.71 -7.85 -3.29
N ILE A 47 10.91 -6.97 -2.70
CA ILE A 47 11.32 -6.11 -1.57
C ILE A 47 11.35 -6.88 -0.26
N LEU A 48 10.36 -7.73 0.01
CA LEU A 48 10.28 -8.51 1.25
C LEU A 48 11.55 -9.34 1.51
N PRO A 49 12.03 -10.20 0.57
CA PRO A 49 13.25 -10.98 0.79
C PRO A 49 14.50 -10.11 0.91
N ALA A 50 14.56 -8.98 0.19
CA ALA A 50 15.69 -8.06 0.25
C ALA A 50 15.82 -7.42 1.65
N LEU A 51 14.69 -7.00 2.25
CA LEU A 51 14.66 -6.49 3.62
C LEU A 51 15.10 -7.56 4.62
N ALA A 52 14.60 -8.79 4.48
CA ALA A 52 14.95 -9.89 5.38
C ALA A 52 16.44 -10.32 5.25
N ASN A 53 17.02 -10.27 4.05
CA ASN A 53 18.45 -10.48 3.84
C ASN A 53 19.32 -9.43 4.54
N GLN A 54 18.75 -8.25 4.83
CA GLN A 54 19.40 -7.17 5.58
C GLN A 54 19.08 -7.20 7.09
N GLY A 55 18.45 -8.27 7.56
CA GLY A 55 18.15 -8.47 8.97
C GLY A 55 16.79 -7.93 9.42
N THR A 56 15.93 -7.46 8.52
CA THR A 56 14.65 -6.83 8.86
C THR A 56 13.49 -7.78 8.62
N ARG A 57 12.65 -8.04 9.63
CA ARG A 57 11.38 -8.73 9.44
C ARG A 57 10.45 -7.88 8.59
N ALA A 58 9.98 -8.38 7.45
CA ALA A 58 9.16 -7.63 6.51
C ALA A 58 7.82 -8.34 6.28
N ILE A 59 6.72 -7.58 6.40
CA ILE A 59 5.35 -8.10 6.41
C ILE A 59 4.50 -7.29 5.43
N ALA A 60 3.83 -7.96 4.51
CA ALA A 60 2.90 -7.32 3.57
C ALA A 60 1.54 -8.02 3.62
N PRO A 61 0.53 -7.42 4.26
CA PRO A 61 -0.83 -7.95 4.22
C PRO A 61 -1.52 -7.63 2.88
N ASP A 62 -2.45 -8.49 2.48
CA ASP A 62 -3.51 -8.14 1.55
C ASP A 62 -4.60 -7.42 2.35
N TRP A 63 -5.00 -6.22 1.94
CA TRP A 63 -6.12 -5.53 2.58
C TRP A 63 -7.40 -6.38 2.55
N ILE A 64 -8.26 -6.22 3.55
CA ILE A 64 -9.61 -6.82 3.52
C ILE A 64 -10.32 -6.38 2.22
N GLY A 65 -10.86 -7.35 1.50
CA GLY A 65 -11.45 -7.13 0.18
C GLY A 65 -10.48 -7.26 -1.00
N TYR A 66 -9.21 -7.52 -0.74
CA TYR A 66 -8.16 -7.64 -1.77
C TYR A 66 -7.38 -8.94 -1.66
N GLY A 67 -6.77 -9.33 -2.77
CA GLY A 67 -5.88 -10.48 -2.84
C GLY A 67 -6.54 -11.75 -2.30
N PHE A 68 -5.88 -12.38 -1.35
CA PHE A 68 -6.32 -13.63 -0.72
C PHE A 68 -6.91 -13.42 0.68
N SER A 69 -7.03 -12.18 1.16
CA SER A 69 -7.76 -11.83 2.38
C SER A 69 -9.27 -11.99 2.20
N ALA A 70 -10.00 -12.06 3.31
CA ALA A 70 -11.45 -12.11 3.29
C ALA A 70 -12.06 -10.94 2.51
N THR A 71 -13.13 -11.22 1.78
CA THR A 71 -13.93 -10.21 1.08
C THR A 71 -15.37 -10.24 1.62
N PRO A 72 -15.61 -9.67 2.81
CA PRO A 72 -16.91 -9.66 3.45
C PRO A 72 -17.92 -8.82 2.65
N GLU A 73 -19.20 -9.07 2.88
CA GLU A 73 -20.28 -8.24 2.34
C GLU A 73 -20.25 -6.84 3.01
N LYS A 74 -20.82 -5.83 2.33
CA LYS A 74 -20.83 -4.44 2.83
C LYS A 74 -21.48 -4.25 4.21
N ARG A 75 -22.41 -5.12 4.58
CA ARG A 75 -23.05 -5.11 5.91
C ARG A 75 -22.09 -5.56 7.02
N ASP A 76 -21.08 -6.37 6.67
CA ASP A 76 -20.13 -6.97 7.62
C ASP A 76 -18.80 -6.18 7.65
N PHE A 77 -18.48 -5.46 6.55
CA PHE A 77 -17.33 -4.56 6.46
C PHE A 77 -17.65 -3.35 5.55
N ALA A 78 -17.55 -2.14 6.09
CA ALA A 78 -18.04 -0.94 5.42
C ALA A 78 -17.17 -0.44 4.24
N TYR A 79 -15.94 -0.92 4.11
CA TYR A 79 -14.95 -0.48 3.11
C TYR A 79 -14.68 1.04 3.13
N THR A 80 -14.80 1.65 4.30
CA THR A 80 -14.42 3.05 4.56
C THR A 80 -12.99 3.14 5.12
N PRO A 81 -12.32 4.31 5.07
CA PRO A 81 -11.03 4.50 5.73
C PRO A 81 -11.05 4.07 7.19
N GLU A 82 -12.09 4.42 7.95
CA GLU A 82 -12.24 4.05 9.36
C GLU A 82 -12.29 2.53 9.55
N ALA A 83 -13.03 1.81 8.69
CA ALA A 83 -13.12 0.36 8.77
C ALA A 83 -11.76 -0.30 8.47
N PHE A 84 -11.07 0.17 7.45
CA PHE A 84 -9.72 -0.32 7.11
C PHE A 84 -8.71 -0.02 8.22
N ILE A 85 -8.72 1.20 8.78
CA ILE A 85 -7.82 1.58 9.87
C ILE A 85 -8.05 0.72 11.11
N ALA A 86 -9.32 0.52 11.50
CA ALA A 86 -9.66 -0.33 12.62
C ALA A 86 -9.22 -1.79 12.40
N ALA A 87 -9.44 -2.33 11.21
CA ALA A 87 -9.01 -3.69 10.85
C ALA A 87 -7.48 -3.82 10.84
N LEU A 88 -6.76 -2.83 10.32
CA LEU A 88 -5.29 -2.79 10.33
C LEU A 88 -4.75 -2.74 11.76
N GLU A 89 -5.35 -1.92 12.63
CA GLU A 89 -4.95 -1.83 14.05
C GLU A 89 -5.03 -3.19 14.74
N GLU A 90 -6.11 -3.93 14.54
CA GLU A 90 -6.29 -5.25 15.12
C GLU A 90 -5.32 -6.29 14.51
N PHE A 91 -5.03 -6.19 13.20
CA PHE A 91 -4.01 -7.02 12.55
C PHE A 91 -2.61 -6.76 13.13
N ILE A 92 -2.22 -5.49 13.29
CA ILE A 92 -0.93 -5.09 13.89
C ILE A 92 -0.80 -5.60 15.33
N LYS A 93 -1.88 -5.51 16.12
CA LYS A 93 -1.92 -6.06 17.49
C LYS A 93 -1.78 -7.58 17.49
N ALA A 94 -2.46 -8.28 16.59
CA ALA A 94 -2.40 -9.75 16.50
C ALA A 94 -1.01 -10.27 16.12
N LEU A 95 -0.21 -9.44 15.44
CA LEU A 95 1.20 -9.72 15.12
C LEU A 95 2.18 -9.21 16.19
N GLU A 96 1.67 -8.65 17.29
CA GLU A 96 2.45 -8.11 18.43
C GLU A 96 3.46 -7.03 18.00
N LEU A 97 3.07 -6.20 17.02
CA LEU A 97 3.92 -5.12 16.52
C LEU A 97 3.68 -3.84 17.33
N GLU A 98 4.58 -3.57 18.28
CA GLU A 98 4.52 -2.34 19.11
C GLU A 98 5.06 -1.11 18.38
N ARG A 99 6.18 -1.27 17.66
CA ARG A 99 6.83 -0.23 16.87
C ARG A 99 7.41 -0.83 15.59
N PHE A 100 7.19 -0.16 14.46
CA PHE A 100 7.61 -0.65 13.15
C PHE A 100 7.80 0.50 12.16
N SER A 101 8.47 0.23 11.04
CA SER A 101 8.50 1.12 9.88
C SER A 101 7.34 0.81 8.95
N LEU A 102 6.72 1.83 8.39
CA LEU A 102 5.57 1.69 7.49
C LEU A 102 5.94 2.12 6.08
N VAL A 103 5.61 1.29 5.10
CA VAL A 103 5.71 1.60 3.66
C VAL A 103 4.31 1.57 3.06
N VAL A 104 3.92 2.63 2.36
CA VAL A 104 2.58 2.74 1.75
C VAL A 104 2.70 3.02 0.25
N GLN A 105 1.76 2.48 -0.52
CA GLN A 105 1.72 2.68 -1.97
C GLN A 105 0.29 2.88 -2.47
N GLY A 106 0.13 3.78 -3.46
CA GLY A 106 -1.09 3.97 -4.21
C GLY A 106 -2.24 4.60 -3.44
N PHE A 107 -3.43 4.62 -4.04
CA PHE A 107 -4.58 5.33 -3.46
C PHE A 107 -5.02 4.78 -2.11
N LEU A 108 -4.97 3.46 -1.91
CA LEU A 108 -5.29 2.85 -0.62
C LEU A 108 -4.18 3.09 0.42
N GLY A 109 -2.98 3.48 -0.02
CA GLY A 109 -1.91 3.96 0.85
C GLY A 109 -2.31 5.18 1.70
N SER A 110 -3.31 5.99 1.25
CA SER A 110 -3.88 7.07 2.06
C SER A 110 -4.45 6.58 3.40
N VAL A 111 -5.04 5.39 3.43
CA VAL A 111 -5.52 4.74 4.67
C VAL A 111 -4.34 4.43 5.61
N GLY A 112 -3.23 3.94 5.05
CA GLY A 112 -1.99 3.72 5.81
C GLY A 112 -1.42 5.01 6.39
N LEU A 113 -1.49 6.12 5.65
CA LEU A 113 -1.08 7.45 6.14
C LEU A 113 -1.99 7.96 7.26
N GLN A 114 -3.31 7.79 7.15
CA GLN A 114 -4.26 8.13 8.21
C GLN A 114 -4.02 7.26 9.45
N TYR A 115 -3.74 5.95 9.27
CA TYR A 115 -3.33 5.07 10.37
C TYR A 115 -2.07 5.60 11.08
N ALA A 116 -1.04 5.99 10.32
CA ALA A 116 0.18 6.54 10.87
C ALA A 116 -0.07 7.81 11.69
N LEU A 117 -0.85 8.76 11.18
CA LEU A 117 -1.22 9.99 11.88
C LEU A 117 -1.95 9.73 13.20
N ARG A 118 -2.79 8.70 13.25
CA ARG A 118 -3.54 8.31 14.46
C ARG A 118 -2.69 7.48 15.44
N ASN A 119 -1.58 6.90 14.99
CA ASN A 119 -0.68 6.04 15.77
C ASN A 119 0.79 6.46 15.65
N PRO A 120 1.16 7.75 15.82
CA PRO A 120 2.50 8.24 15.50
C PRO A 120 3.60 7.60 16.35
N LYS A 121 3.29 7.13 17.55
CA LYS A 121 4.26 6.46 18.43
C LYS A 121 4.66 5.06 17.96
N LYS A 122 3.80 4.40 17.19
CA LYS A 122 4.09 3.08 16.60
C LYS A 122 4.97 3.15 15.37
N ILE A 123 5.00 4.30 14.67
CA ILE A 123 5.72 4.46 13.42
C ILE A 123 7.13 4.98 13.69
N ALA A 124 8.11 4.19 13.31
CA ALA A 124 9.53 4.56 13.43
C ALA A 124 10.01 5.37 12.21
N ASN A 125 9.71 4.89 11.02
CA ASN A 125 9.96 5.53 9.73
C ASN A 125 8.73 5.38 8.84
N LEU A 126 8.52 6.33 7.93
CA LEU A 126 7.44 6.28 6.95
C LEU A 126 8.02 6.40 5.53
N ALA A 127 7.78 5.40 4.68
CA ALA A 127 8.11 5.49 3.26
C ALA A 127 6.82 5.56 2.42
N ILE A 128 6.79 6.46 1.44
CA ILE A 128 5.61 6.78 0.62
C ILE A 128 5.98 6.58 -0.85
N LEU A 129 5.29 5.66 -1.52
CA LEU A 129 5.47 5.35 -2.93
C LEU A 129 4.20 5.74 -3.70
N ASN A 130 4.25 6.77 -4.53
CA ASN A 130 3.13 7.20 -5.39
C ASN A 130 1.75 7.10 -4.69
N THR A 131 1.63 7.71 -3.52
CA THR A 131 0.42 7.74 -2.70
C THR A 131 -0.16 9.16 -2.69
N PRO A 132 -1.47 9.38 -2.78
CA PRO A 132 -2.03 10.72 -2.68
C PRO A 132 -1.74 11.35 -1.32
N ILE A 133 -1.12 12.52 -1.32
CA ILE A 133 -0.67 13.28 -0.12
C ILE A 133 -0.99 14.78 -0.21
N SER A 134 -1.87 15.16 -1.13
CA SER A 134 -2.26 16.55 -1.33
C SER A 134 -3.77 16.66 -1.60
N THR A 135 -4.38 17.75 -1.16
CA THR A 135 -5.79 18.06 -1.43
C THR A 135 -6.10 18.22 -2.93
N THR A 136 -5.08 18.37 -3.77
CA THR A 136 -5.23 18.38 -5.23
C THR A 136 -5.31 16.99 -5.85
N ALA A 137 -4.92 15.93 -5.11
CA ALA A 137 -4.99 14.56 -5.59
C ALA A 137 -6.45 14.11 -5.80
N LYS A 138 -6.72 13.52 -6.95
CA LYS A 138 -8.06 13.01 -7.30
C LYS A 138 -7.95 11.58 -7.83
N LEU A 139 -8.99 10.80 -7.61
CA LEU A 139 -9.11 9.51 -8.28
C LEU A 139 -9.16 9.73 -9.80
N PRO A 140 -8.29 9.07 -10.57
CA PRO A 140 -8.34 9.15 -12.03
C PRO A 140 -9.66 8.60 -12.54
N TRP A 141 -10.13 9.15 -13.66
CA TRP A 141 -11.43 8.77 -14.21
C TRP A 141 -11.58 7.26 -14.43
N LYS A 142 -10.53 6.61 -14.91
CA LYS A 142 -10.52 5.15 -15.11
C LYS A 142 -10.77 4.35 -13.83
N ILE A 143 -10.22 4.80 -12.70
CA ILE A 143 -10.46 4.17 -11.39
C ILE A 143 -11.87 4.56 -10.89
N LYS A 144 -12.25 5.83 -11.01
CA LYS A 144 -13.56 6.31 -10.56
C LYS A 144 -14.73 5.59 -11.23
N GLN A 145 -14.59 5.23 -12.51
CA GLN A 145 -15.61 4.46 -13.24
C GLN A 145 -15.90 3.10 -12.59
N MET A 146 -14.90 2.44 -11.99
CA MET A 146 -15.09 1.16 -11.29
C MET A 146 -16.00 1.29 -10.06
N GLY A 147 -16.22 2.49 -9.56
CA GLY A 147 -17.15 2.79 -8.47
C GLY A 147 -18.57 3.17 -8.93
N LEU A 148 -18.82 3.37 -10.22
CA LEU A 148 -20.14 3.79 -10.73
C LEU A 148 -21.16 2.64 -10.68
N PRO A 149 -22.43 2.92 -10.39
CA PRO A 149 -23.51 1.93 -10.52
C PRO A 149 -23.56 1.34 -11.93
N LEU A 150 -23.84 0.06 -12.04
CA LEU A 150 -23.89 -0.75 -13.27
C LEU A 150 -22.54 -0.84 -13.99
N ALA A 151 -21.90 0.27 -14.34
CA ALA A 151 -20.60 0.27 -15.02
C ALA A 151 -19.51 -0.40 -14.16
N GLY A 152 -19.43 -0.06 -12.88
CA GLY A 152 -18.47 -0.66 -11.95
C GLY A 152 -18.71 -2.15 -11.75
N GLU A 153 -19.95 -2.58 -11.67
CA GLU A 153 -20.32 -3.99 -11.54
C GLU A 153 -19.90 -4.81 -12.75
N MET A 154 -20.09 -4.26 -13.97
CA MET A 154 -19.63 -4.89 -15.19
C MET A 154 -18.10 -4.93 -15.30
N MET A 155 -17.44 -3.80 -15.01
CA MET A 155 -15.97 -3.68 -15.09
C MET A 155 -15.26 -4.60 -14.11
N THR A 156 -15.74 -4.71 -12.87
CA THR A 156 -15.11 -5.51 -11.83
C THR A 156 -15.33 -7.02 -11.99
N GLN A 157 -16.14 -7.44 -12.95
CA GLN A 157 -16.28 -8.84 -13.37
C GLN A 157 -15.31 -9.21 -14.50
N ASP A 158 -14.64 -8.24 -15.13
CA ASP A 158 -13.68 -8.48 -16.19
C ASP A 158 -12.30 -8.82 -15.59
N PRO A 159 -11.78 -10.05 -15.77
CA PRO A 159 -10.48 -10.45 -15.23
C PRO A 159 -9.32 -9.61 -15.76
N LEU A 160 -9.44 -9.08 -16.99
CA LEU A 160 -8.44 -8.21 -17.59
C LEU A 160 -8.42 -6.79 -17.02
N LEU A 161 -9.36 -6.47 -16.13
CA LEU A 161 -9.35 -5.19 -15.41
C LEU A 161 -8.07 -5.01 -14.59
N VAL A 162 -7.64 -6.08 -13.93
CA VAL A 162 -6.41 -6.08 -13.11
C VAL A 162 -5.21 -5.75 -13.97
N ASP A 163 -5.02 -6.47 -15.08
CA ASP A 163 -3.90 -6.27 -16.00
C ASP A 163 -3.86 -4.86 -16.54
N ARG A 164 -4.98 -4.41 -17.11
CA ARG A 164 -5.09 -3.08 -17.71
C ARG A 164 -4.85 -1.95 -16.70
N THR A 165 -5.20 -2.18 -15.42
CA THR A 165 -4.98 -1.19 -14.38
C THR A 165 -3.53 -1.19 -13.91
N LEU A 166 -2.96 -2.35 -13.63
CA LEU A 166 -1.57 -2.46 -13.20
C LEU A 166 -0.60 -2.00 -14.28
N GLU A 167 -0.72 -2.50 -15.51
CA GLU A 167 0.15 -2.09 -16.63
C GLU A 167 -0.07 -0.63 -17.04
N GLY A 168 -1.32 -0.18 -17.05
CA GLY A 168 -1.66 1.22 -17.35
C GLY A 168 -1.10 2.21 -16.34
N GLY A 169 -1.09 1.84 -15.05
CA GLY A 169 -0.52 2.63 -13.97
C GLY A 169 1.00 2.56 -13.91
N SER A 170 1.57 1.36 -14.00
CA SER A 170 3.02 1.17 -13.93
C SER A 170 3.76 1.71 -15.18
N ARG A 171 3.07 1.86 -16.30
CA ARG A 171 3.67 2.13 -17.61
C ARG A 171 4.69 1.04 -18.01
N TYR A 172 4.50 -0.15 -17.50
CA TYR A 172 5.36 -1.31 -17.69
C TYR A 172 4.50 -2.53 -18.00
N ARG A 173 4.98 -3.39 -18.89
CA ARG A 173 4.33 -4.65 -19.20
C ARG A 173 4.77 -5.71 -18.20
N ILE A 174 3.83 -6.16 -17.38
CA ILE A 174 4.07 -7.17 -16.36
C ILE A 174 4.04 -8.57 -17.02
N GLU A 175 4.93 -9.45 -16.59
CA GLU A 175 4.96 -10.83 -17.10
C GLU A 175 3.65 -11.56 -16.76
N ASP A 176 3.17 -12.39 -17.68
CA ASP A 176 1.87 -13.07 -17.55
C ASP A 176 1.81 -13.99 -16.30
N LYS A 177 2.93 -14.62 -15.95
CA LYS A 177 3.05 -15.43 -14.73
C LYS A 177 2.77 -14.61 -13.45
N ASP A 178 3.17 -13.33 -13.42
CA ASP A 178 2.95 -12.43 -12.29
C ASP A 178 1.51 -11.89 -12.31
N LEU A 179 0.99 -11.53 -13.50
CA LEU A 179 -0.41 -11.14 -13.67
C LEU A 179 -1.38 -12.24 -13.24
N ASP A 180 -1.05 -13.52 -13.47
CA ASP A 180 -1.86 -14.65 -13.01
C ASP A 180 -2.07 -14.68 -11.50
N VAL A 181 -1.09 -14.24 -10.71
CA VAL A 181 -1.24 -14.14 -9.25
C VAL A 181 -2.25 -13.06 -8.89
N TYR A 182 -2.21 -11.91 -9.56
CA TYR A 182 -3.16 -10.82 -9.34
C TYR A 182 -4.58 -11.14 -9.81
N ARG A 183 -4.73 -11.86 -10.93
CA ARG A 183 -6.02 -12.27 -11.50
C ARG A 183 -6.73 -13.33 -10.65
N ARG A 184 -5.95 -14.21 -10.00
CA ARG A 184 -6.46 -15.42 -9.35
C ARG A 184 -7.63 -15.20 -8.39
N PRO A 185 -7.64 -14.18 -7.50
CA PRO A 185 -8.79 -13.89 -6.65
C PRO A 185 -10.05 -13.56 -7.46
N TYR A 186 -9.93 -12.76 -8.51
CA TYR A 186 -11.04 -12.32 -9.36
C TYR A 186 -11.59 -13.45 -10.26
N LEU A 187 -10.74 -14.40 -10.66
CA LEU A 187 -11.15 -15.58 -11.41
C LEU A 187 -11.90 -16.60 -10.54
N LYS A 188 -11.62 -16.64 -9.24
CA LYS A 188 -12.26 -17.58 -8.32
C LYS A 188 -13.67 -17.17 -7.92
N SER A 189 -13.94 -15.89 -7.78
CA SER A 189 -15.26 -15.38 -7.40
C SER A 189 -15.44 -13.91 -7.78
N SER A 190 -16.70 -13.44 -7.77
CA SER A 190 -17.03 -12.03 -7.95
C SER A 190 -16.83 -11.17 -6.69
N ALA A 191 -16.51 -11.79 -5.54
CA ALA A 191 -16.38 -11.09 -4.27
C ALA A 191 -15.27 -10.01 -4.30
N PRO A 192 -14.03 -10.28 -4.78
CA PRO A 192 -12.99 -9.25 -4.87
C PRO A 192 -13.39 -8.05 -5.74
N GLY A 193 -14.12 -8.28 -6.84
CA GLY A 193 -14.67 -7.20 -7.66
C GLY A 193 -15.66 -6.33 -6.89
N ARG A 194 -16.53 -6.94 -6.08
CA ARG A 194 -17.45 -6.19 -5.19
C ARG A 194 -16.70 -5.41 -4.09
N GLY A 195 -15.64 -6.02 -3.52
CA GLY A 195 -14.77 -5.35 -2.53
C GLY A 195 -14.07 -4.13 -3.13
N LEU A 196 -13.50 -4.27 -4.33
CA LEU A 196 -12.87 -3.19 -5.08
C LEU A 196 -13.86 -2.04 -5.36
N LEU A 197 -15.05 -2.35 -5.87
CA LEU A 197 -16.12 -1.39 -6.13
C LEU A 197 -16.55 -0.68 -4.84
N ALA A 198 -16.70 -1.41 -3.75
CA ALA A 198 -17.06 -0.84 -2.45
C ALA A 198 -15.99 0.09 -1.92
N THR A 199 -14.71 -0.30 -2.03
CA THR A 199 -13.56 0.55 -1.62
C THR A 199 -13.55 1.86 -2.41
N ILE A 200 -13.66 1.82 -3.73
CA ILE A 200 -13.61 3.03 -4.58
C ILE A 200 -14.76 3.99 -4.23
N ARG A 201 -15.95 3.45 -3.98
CA ARG A 201 -17.12 4.25 -3.58
C ARG A 201 -16.96 4.93 -2.22
N ASN A 202 -16.26 4.26 -1.29
CA ASN A 202 -16.20 4.66 0.11
C ASN A 202 -14.82 5.19 0.55
N LEU A 203 -13.87 5.39 -0.38
CA LEU A 203 -12.50 5.82 -0.07
C LEU A 203 -12.42 7.20 0.60
N GLN A 204 -13.43 8.04 0.42
CA GLN A 204 -13.52 9.39 1.03
C GLN A 204 -12.24 10.22 0.82
N LEU A 205 -11.67 10.17 -0.41
CA LEU A 205 -10.35 10.70 -0.70
C LEU A 205 -10.19 12.18 -0.33
N ASP A 206 -11.21 13.02 -0.57
CA ASP A 206 -11.15 14.46 -0.25
C ASP A 206 -10.99 14.71 1.26
N SER A 207 -11.70 13.95 2.09
CA SER A 207 -11.59 14.01 3.55
C SER A 207 -10.22 13.49 4.02
N ALA A 208 -9.76 12.35 3.47
CA ALA A 208 -8.45 11.79 3.78
C ALA A 208 -7.32 12.77 3.42
N MET A 209 -7.41 13.45 2.28
CA MET A 209 -6.40 14.44 1.87
C MET A 209 -6.37 15.65 2.79
N THR A 210 -7.50 16.08 3.31
CA THR A 210 -7.56 17.18 4.29
C THR A 210 -6.88 16.78 5.60
N GLU A 211 -7.17 15.58 6.12
CA GLU A 211 -6.52 15.03 7.32
C GLU A 211 -5.00 14.89 7.13
N ILE A 212 -4.58 14.31 5.99
CA ILE A 212 -3.17 14.08 5.66
C ILE A 212 -2.41 15.41 5.54
N ALA A 213 -2.93 16.37 4.77
CA ALA A 213 -2.28 17.64 4.55
C ALA A 213 -2.08 18.44 5.85
N SER A 214 -3.03 18.40 6.78
CA SER A 214 -2.91 19.08 8.08
C SER A 214 -2.08 18.28 9.09
N GLY A 215 -2.26 16.97 9.14
CA GLY A 215 -1.62 16.11 10.15
C GLY A 215 -0.10 16.02 10.01
N PHE A 216 0.40 15.93 8.79
CA PHE A 216 1.85 15.85 8.55
C PHE A 216 2.62 17.14 8.83
N GLN A 217 1.97 18.29 9.01
CA GLN A 217 2.62 19.53 9.44
C GLN A 217 3.30 19.39 10.83
N GLN A 218 2.80 18.50 11.67
CA GLN A 218 3.33 18.26 13.02
C GLN A 218 4.05 16.91 13.16
N TRP A 219 4.22 16.19 12.06
CA TRP A 219 4.84 14.88 12.04
C TRP A 219 6.34 14.96 12.34
N GLN A 220 6.86 14.10 13.23
CA GLN A 220 8.23 14.17 13.73
C GLN A 220 9.14 13.05 13.20
N GLN A 221 8.58 11.92 12.76
CA GLN A 221 9.36 10.79 12.31
C GLN A 221 9.90 11.02 10.88
N PRO A 222 11.03 10.41 10.51
CA PRO A 222 11.57 10.54 9.15
C PRO A 222 10.57 10.05 8.08
N ILE A 223 10.52 10.76 6.97
CA ILE A 223 9.71 10.39 5.80
C ILE A 223 10.62 10.27 4.57
N LEU A 224 10.55 9.13 3.88
CA LEU A 224 11.11 8.95 2.55
C LEU A 224 9.96 8.90 1.53
N ILE A 225 10.03 9.75 0.52
CA ILE A 225 9.08 9.73 -0.60
C ILE A 225 9.85 9.25 -1.84
N GLN A 226 9.42 8.15 -2.43
CA GLN A 226 9.95 7.65 -3.69
C GLN A 226 8.85 7.75 -4.76
N TRP A 227 9.09 8.55 -5.79
CA TRP A 227 8.02 8.94 -6.72
C TRP A 227 8.35 8.65 -8.16
N GLY A 228 7.53 7.80 -8.79
CA GLY A 228 7.60 7.53 -10.22
C GLY A 228 7.18 8.75 -11.05
N MET A 229 8.10 9.25 -11.87
CA MET A 229 7.96 10.51 -12.61
C MET A 229 6.96 10.46 -13.77
N ILE A 230 6.65 9.26 -14.27
CA ILE A 230 5.67 9.07 -15.35
C ILE A 230 4.35 8.45 -14.85
N ASP A 231 4.05 8.63 -13.56
CA ASP A 231 2.75 8.22 -12.98
C ASP A 231 1.61 8.94 -13.73
N PRO A 232 0.69 8.20 -14.37
CA PRO A 232 -0.38 8.82 -15.15
C PRO A 232 -1.51 9.38 -14.28
N TRP A 233 -1.46 9.16 -12.96
CA TRP A 233 -2.54 9.47 -12.04
C TRP A 233 -2.17 10.50 -10.97
N LEU A 234 -0.94 10.48 -10.51
CA LEU A 234 -0.44 11.35 -9.44
C LEU A 234 0.82 12.07 -9.92
N PRO A 235 0.72 13.33 -10.34
CA PRO A 235 1.86 14.11 -10.82
C PRO A 235 2.86 14.38 -9.69
N VAL A 236 4.14 14.47 -10.04
CA VAL A 236 5.26 14.59 -9.08
C VAL A 236 5.18 15.87 -8.24
N GLU A 237 4.56 16.90 -8.75
CA GLU A 237 4.35 18.17 -8.03
C GLU A 237 3.62 17.97 -6.70
N ILE A 238 2.82 16.93 -6.58
CA ILE A 238 2.18 16.54 -5.31
C ILE A 238 3.24 16.20 -4.26
N ALA A 239 4.25 15.40 -4.64
CA ALA A 239 5.34 15.00 -3.76
C ALA A 239 6.29 16.16 -3.47
N GLU A 240 6.61 17.00 -4.47
CA GLU A 240 7.44 18.17 -4.32
C GLU A 240 6.84 19.17 -3.32
N ASN A 241 5.56 19.49 -3.48
CA ASN A 241 4.85 20.42 -2.58
C ASN A 241 4.78 19.87 -1.16
N PHE A 242 4.53 18.57 -0.98
CA PHE A 242 4.53 17.93 0.33
C PHE A 242 5.92 18.02 0.99
N THR A 243 6.98 17.66 0.27
CA THR A 243 8.36 17.70 0.78
C THR A 243 8.78 19.13 1.17
N ASN A 244 8.34 20.13 0.41
CA ASN A 244 8.60 21.54 0.75
C ASN A 244 7.87 22.01 2.01
N SER A 245 6.78 21.36 2.38
CA SER A 245 5.95 21.73 3.54
C SER A 245 6.24 20.92 4.80
N VAL A 246 6.96 19.79 4.70
CA VAL A 246 7.24 18.87 5.81
C VAL A 246 8.74 18.71 5.96
N SER A 247 9.30 19.27 7.03
CA SER A 247 10.76 19.47 7.22
C SER A 247 11.59 18.19 7.31
N ASN A 248 11.00 17.08 7.67
CA ASN A 248 11.65 15.77 7.84
C ASN A 248 11.31 14.78 6.72
N ALA A 249 10.82 15.28 5.58
CA ALA A 249 10.57 14.52 4.37
C ALA A 249 11.70 14.71 3.35
N GLU A 250 12.15 13.60 2.76
CA GLU A 250 13.09 13.57 1.64
C GLU A 250 12.40 12.96 0.41
N LEU A 251 12.66 13.52 -0.77
CA LEU A 251 12.07 13.08 -2.05
C LEU A 251 13.14 12.49 -2.97
N VAL A 252 12.89 11.28 -3.42
CA VAL A 252 13.63 10.60 -4.47
C VAL A 252 12.74 10.46 -5.70
N LYS A 253 13.17 11.02 -6.83
CA LYS A 253 12.45 10.94 -8.10
C LYS A 253 12.94 9.73 -8.90
N LEU A 254 12.01 8.86 -9.26
CA LEU A 254 12.29 7.64 -10.02
C LEU A 254 11.96 7.90 -11.51
N ASN A 255 12.99 8.11 -12.31
CA ASN A 255 12.83 8.37 -13.75
C ASN A 255 12.25 7.16 -14.47
N ASN A 256 11.36 7.39 -15.45
CA ASN A 256 10.70 6.34 -16.25
C ASN A 256 9.87 5.33 -15.45
N VAL A 257 9.43 5.68 -14.26
CA VAL A 257 8.65 4.83 -13.36
C VAL A 257 7.23 5.39 -13.23
N GLY A 258 6.23 4.51 -13.29
CA GLY A 258 4.82 4.85 -13.12
C GLY A 258 4.31 4.71 -11.69
N HIS A 259 3.00 4.44 -11.57
CA HIS A 259 2.26 4.42 -10.29
C HIS A 259 2.60 3.25 -9.36
N TYR A 260 3.10 2.13 -9.89
CA TYR A 260 3.45 0.93 -9.12
C TYR A 260 4.96 0.66 -9.19
N PRO A 261 5.80 1.50 -8.58
CA PRO A 261 7.25 1.41 -8.72
C PRO A 261 7.82 0.07 -8.21
N GLN A 262 7.24 -0.52 -7.19
CA GLN A 262 7.67 -1.77 -6.59
C GLN A 262 7.53 -2.98 -7.52
N GLU A 263 6.73 -2.87 -8.59
CA GLU A 263 6.54 -3.98 -9.56
C GLU A 263 7.80 -4.31 -10.35
N HIS A 264 8.55 -3.31 -10.75
CA HIS A 264 9.69 -3.51 -11.67
C HIS A 264 10.92 -2.65 -11.38
N TYR A 265 10.86 -1.71 -10.41
CA TYR A 265 11.98 -0.86 -9.99
C TYR A 265 12.42 -1.14 -8.55
N HIS A 266 12.19 -2.36 -8.07
CA HIS A 266 12.48 -2.75 -6.70
C HIS A 266 13.96 -2.57 -6.30
N GLU A 267 14.92 -2.78 -7.23
CA GLU A 267 16.34 -2.56 -6.97
C GLU A 267 16.62 -1.09 -6.66
N THR A 268 16.16 -0.17 -7.51
CA THR A 268 16.32 1.28 -7.30
C THR A 268 15.60 1.76 -6.02
N ILE A 269 14.40 1.22 -5.73
CA ILE A 269 13.70 1.51 -4.47
C ILE A 269 14.57 1.12 -3.27
N LEU A 270 15.19 -0.04 -3.32
CA LEU A 270 15.99 -0.58 -2.21
C LEU A 270 17.29 0.21 -1.97
N GLU A 271 17.86 0.87 -2.99
CA GLU A 271 19.06 1.72 -2.85
C GLU A 271 18.86 2.81 -1.80
N ASP A 272 17.67 3.43 -1.74
CA ASP A 272 17.34 4.48 -0.78
C ASP A 272 16.58 3.94 0.43
N LEU A 273 15.67 2.98 0.24
CA LEU A 273 14.81 2.45 1.30
C LEU A 273 15.63 1.74 2.40
N LEU A 274 16.63 0.92 2.03
CA LEU A 274 17.43 0.19 3.02
C LEU A 274 18.21 1.12 3.96
N PRO A 275 19.00 2.09 3.49
CA PRO A 275 19.69 3.00 4.38
C PRO A 275 18.73 3.90 5.17
N PHE A 276 17.59 4.28 4.58
CA PHE A 276 16.56 5.05 5.26
C PHE A 276 15.99 4.32 6.48
N LEU A 277 15.60 3.06 6.33
CA LEU A 277 15.03 2.26 7.41
C LEU A 277 15.99 2.09 8.59
N ARG A 278 17.30 2.03 8.35
CA ARG A 278 18.32 1.89 9.38
C ARG A 278 18.53 3.17 10.23
N ARG A 279 18.13 4.34 9.74
CA ARG A 279 18.31 5.60 10.48
C ARG A 279 17.51 5.67 11.79
N ALA A 280 16.37 4.97 11.88
CA ALA A 280 15.54 4.94 13.08
C ALA A 280 16.13 4.15 14.25
N GLU A 281 17.13 3.33 13.98
CA GLU A 281 17.77 2.44 14.95
C GLU A 281 18.94 3.10 15.65
N SER A 282 19.41 4.23 15.11
CA SER A 282 20.56 4.97 15.61
C SER A 282 20.19 6.03 16.68
N LYS A 283 18.93 6.11 17.09
CA LYS A 283 18.40 7.02 18.11
C LYS A 283 17.71 6.26 19.24
#